data_32a0bef1d8beeb64542114bac037844d
#
_entry.id   32a0bef1d8beeb64542114bac037844d
#
_cell.length_a   1.000
_cell.length_b   1.000
_cell.length_c   1.000
_cell.angle_alpha   90.00
_cell.angle_beta   90.00
_cell.angle_gamma   90.00
#
_symmetry.space_group_name_H-M   'P 1'
#
loop_
_entity.id
_entity.type
_entity.pdbx_description
1 polymer ?
#
loop_
_entity_poly.entity_id
_entity_poly.type
_entity_poly.pdbx_seq_one_letter_code
_entity_poly.pdbx_strand_id
1 'polypeptide(L)'
;MRRSKSLWLVLAAFAMFAAACGSDSVVDTVADTASSAADTAGDAAGDVADAAGDAAGDVADAAGDAADAVTGDEGDAMAAMPGEGVSVTMARADWASGYIQAELYRQVLLELGYDVSNPADLELGPQLAYQQMAEGEIDFWTNSWYPGHTTWWEQETTDGGLSGDNLVKVDGLFADSGVQGWLVTKSWVDENNITTLDDINADPELAAQLPDTDGDGVGEVFTCQESWTCDDIQANQFVFAGWDNIQPLKAGYDAMFAQFADLVKAGEPAIIYTWTPASYVTQTIPGVDVYWLSVEADSVLDDSNPLGLEGGENHAQPVPFTGFGADVCTQGPDGCNLGWEAADIQVTANKAFAEANPDLIAMFEQMRPSVVDVSIMQVDQTNGDGSQAAVEDIVAKYMADNRDLVDSWKAIVTG
;
A
#
# COMPACT_ATOMS: atom_id res chain seq x y z
N MET A 1 34.73 1.29 -16.33
CA MET A 1 34.94 1.05 -17.77
C MET A 1 34.03 -0.08 -18.27
N ARG A 2 32.73 0.16 -18.37
CA ARG A 2 31.75 -0.76 -19.02
C ARG A 2 30.44 -0.04 -19.32
N ARG A 3 30.49 1.06 -20.08
CA ARG A 3 29.29 1.77 -20.58
C ARG A 3 29.50 2.29 -22.00
N SER A 4 29.90 1.44 -22.95
CA SER A 4 29.99 1.88 -24.34
C SER A 4 29.61 0.84 -25.41
N LYS A 5 28.94 -0.24 -25.04
CA LYS A 5 28.56 -1.28 -26.02
C LYS A 5 27.07 -1.30 -26.40
N SER A 6 26.20 -0.57 -25.69
CA SER A 6 24.77 -0.55 -26.00
C SER A 6 24.34 0.51 -27.00
N LEU A 7 25.15 1.53 -27.21
CA LEU A 7 24.82 2.61 -28.14
C LEU A 7 25.07 2.27 -29.63
N TRP A 8 25.92 1.27 -29.89
CA TRP A 8 26.26 0.87 -31.27
C TRP A 8 25.26 -0.12 -31.89
N LEU A 9 24.45 -0.78 -31.11
CA LEU A 9 23.44 -1.75 -31.59
C LEU A 9 22.15 -1.08 -32.08
N VAL A 10 21.85 0.13 -31.60
CA VAL A 10 20.66 0.88 -32.05
C VAL A 10 20.92 1.59 -33.40
N LEU A 11 22.17 2.01 -33.68
CA LEU A 11 22.52 2.61 -34.95
C LEU A 11 22.66 1.60 -36.11
N ALA A 12 22.92 0.33 -35.83
CA ALA A 12 23.04 -0.71 -36.85
C ALA A 12 21.69 -1.22 -37.37
N ALA A 13 20.59 -1.06 -36.61
CA ALA A 13 19.25 -1.47 -37.02
C ALA A 13 18.57 -0.48 -37.98
N PHE A 14 18.99 0.79 -38.02
CA PHE A 14 18.44 1.80 -38.93
C PHE A 14 19.08 1.81 -40.32
N ALA A 15 20.25 1.20 -40.48
CA ALA A 15 20.95 1.18 -41.77
C ALA A 15 20.50 0.09 -42.75
N MET A 16 19.64 -0.86 -42.33
CA MET A 16 19.17 -1.98 -43.17
C MET A 16 17.83 -1.74 -43.87
N PHE A 17 17.14 -0.63 -43.61
CA PHE A 17 15.84 -0.33 -44.27
C PHE A 17 15.99 0.65 -45.47
N ALA A 18 17.17 1.22 -45.71
CA ALA A 18 17.39 2.23 -46.77
C ALA A 18 17.77 1.62 -48.16
N ALA A 19 17.82 0.31 -48.31
CA ALA A 19 18.30 -0.35 -49.54
C ALA A 19 17.22 -0.85 -50.50
N ALA A 20 15.94 -0.54 -50.29
CA ALA A 20 14.84 -1.15 -51.08
C ALA A 20 13.95 -0.18 -51.89
N CYS A 21 14.15 1.14 -51.88
CA CYS A 21 13.41 2.04 -52.78
C CYS A 21 14.33 3.17 -53.33
N GLY A 22 14.67 3.08 -54.59
CA GLY A 22 15.43 4.10 -55.29
C GLY A 22 14.56 5.30 -55.60
N SER A 23 14.92 6.48 -55.03
CA SER A 23 14.73 7.79 -55.62
C SER A 23 15.53 8.82 -54.78
N ASP A 24 16.34 9.61 -55.45
CA ASP A 24 17.25 10.61 -54.87
C ASP A 24 16.55 11.71 -54.03
N SER A 25 15.23 11.82 -54.09
CA SER A 25 14.45 12.84 -53.36
C SER A 25 14.15 12.52 -51.91
N VAL A 26 14.34 11.29 -51.47
CA VAL A 26 14.04 10.85 -50.07
C VAL A 26 15.24 11.08 -49.16
N VAL A 27 16.45 11.04 -49.71
CA VAL A 27 17.68 11.22 -48.95
C VAL A 27 17.83 12.67 -48.47
N ASP A 28 17.50 13.64 -49.35
CA ASP A 28 17.57 15.07 -49.00
C ASP A 28 16.51 15.44 -47.93
N THR A 29 15.30 14.89 -48.03
CA THR A 29 14.24 15.14 -47.02
C THR A 29 14.58 14.55 -45.64
N VAL A 30 15.23 13.41 -45.60
CA VAL A 30 15.65 12.78 -44.31
C VAL A 30 16.82 13.53 -43.69
N ALA A 31 17.75 14.03 -44.52
CA ALA A 31 18.87 14.83 -44.05
C ALA A 31 18.41 16.19 -43.48
N ASP A 32 17.47 16.87 -44.15
CA ASP A 32 16.89 18.13 -43.67
C ASP A 32 16.07 17.95 -42.41
N THR A 33 15.31 16.83 -42.28
CA THR A 33 14.56 16.53 -41.08
C THR A 33 15.47 16.17 -39.90
N ALA A 34 16.57 15.47 -40.15
CA ALA A 34 17.55 15.14 -39.12
C ALA A 34 18.33 16.36 -38.63
N SER A 35 18.68 17.28 -39.55
CA SER A 35 19.31 18.57 -39.20
C SER A 35 18.36 19.44 -38.38
N SER A 36 17.09 19.55 -38.78
CA SER A 36 16.08 20.34 -38.07
C SER A 36 15.80 19.78 -36.68
N ALA A 37 15.79 18.44 -36.51
CA ALA A 37 15.64 17.80 -35.22
C ALA A 37 16.87 18.00 -34.31
N ALA A 38 18.08 18.05 -34.88
CA ALA A 38 19.30 18.30 -34.13
C ALA A 38 19.39 19.77 -33.67
N ASP A 39 18.98 20.71 -34.49
CA ASP A 39 18.92 22.12 -34.14
C ASP A 39 17.85 22.38 -33.04
N THR A 40 16.68 21.79 -33.17
CA THR A 40 15.62 21.90 -32.15
C THR A 40 16.03 21.26 -30.80
N ALA A 41 16.77 20.15 -30.81
CA ALA A 41 17.30 19.53 -29.61
C ALA A 41 18.46 20.36 -29.00
N GLY A 42 19.25 21.04 -29.82
CA GLY A 42 20.29 21.96 -29.37
C GLY A 42 19.72 23.20 -28.68
N ASP A 43 18.70 23.81 -29.27
CA ASP A 43 18.00 24.97 -28.69
C ASP A 43 17.29 24.60 -27.37
N ALA A 44 16.58 23.46 -27.32
CA ALA A 44 15.94 22.99 -26.09
C ALA A 44 16.95 22.68 -24.97
N ALA A 45 18.13 22.16 -25.30
CA ALA A 45 19.19 21.92 -24.33
C ALA A 45 19.83 23.23 -23.83
N GLY A 46 19.90 24.24 -24.68
CA GLY A 46 20.34 25.58 -24.31
C GLY A 46 19.39 26.25 -23.35
N ASP A 47 18.09 26.25 -23.67
CA ASP A 47 17.02 26.82 -22.82
C ASP A 47 16.96 26.18 -21.43
N VAL A 48 17.16 24.86 -21.35
CA VAL A 48 17.21 24.13 -20.04
C VAL A 48 18.47 24.50 -19.25
N ALA A 49 19.61 24.70 -19.91
CA ALA A 49 20.84 25.11 -19.24
C ALA A 49 20.76 26.54 -18.71
N ASP A 50 20.15 27.45 -19.46
CA ASP A 50 19.93 28.84 -19.05
C ASP A 50 18.93 28.94 -17.90
N ALA A 51 17.81 28.17 -17.96
CA ALA A 51 16.82 28.08 -16.87
C ALA A 51 17.42 27.49 -15.61
N ALA A 52 18.30 26.51 -15.72
CA ALA A 52 19.01 25.94 -14.57
C ALA A 52 20.05 26.91 -13.98
N GLY A 53 20.68 27.72 -14.81
CA GLY A 53 21.60 28.79 -14.40
C GLY A 53 20.91 29.92 -13.65
N ASP A 54 19.74 30.35 -14.13
CA ASP A 54 18.93 31.39 -13.49
C ASP A 54 18.38 30.91 -12.16
N ALA A 55 17.86 29.65 -12.09
CA ALA A 55 17.38 29.06 -10.84
C ALA A 55 18.49 28.89 -9.78
N ALA A 56 19.72 28.57 -10.23
CA ALA A 56 20.87 28.47 -9.30
C ALA A 56 21.31 29.86 -8.81
N GLY A 57 21.16 30.90 -9.65
CA GLY A 57 21.41 32.29 -9.28
C GLY A 57 20.41 32.79 -8.21
N ASP A 58 19.13 32.56 -8.45
CA ASP A 58 18.05 32.95 -7.53
C ASP A 58 18.17 32.27 -6.14
N VAL A 59 18.59 30.99 -6.10
CA VAL A 59 18.87 30.27 -4.85
C VAL A 59 20.09 30.84 -4.12
N ALA A 60 21.13 31.25 -4.85
CA ALA A 60 22.31 31.84 -4.24
C ALA A 60 22.02 33.24 -3.69
N ASP A 61 21.21 34.06 -4.39
CA ASP A 61 20.78 35.37 -3.92
C ASP A 61 19.85 35.26 -2.70
N ALA A 62 18.90 34.31 -2.71
CA ALA A 62 18.03 34.03 -1.56
C ALA A 62 18.83 33.54 -0.34
N ALA A 63 19.88 32.74 -0.54
CA ALA A 63 20.78 32.32 0.54
C ALA A 63 21.64 33.48 1.05
N GLY A 64 22.03 34.44 0.18
CA GLY A 64 22.73 35.66 0.57
C GLY A 64 21.88 36.58 1.40
N ASP A 65 20.64 36.83 0.98
CA ASP A 65 19.68 37.67 1.72
C ASP A 65 19.30 37.04 3.07
N ALA A 66 19.20 35.71 3.15
CA ALA A 66 18.99 35.01 4.42
C ALA A 66 20.20 35.14 5.39
N ALA A 67 21.42 35.11 4.83
CA ALA A 67 22.64 35.30 5.64
C ALA A 67 22.78 36.73 6.19
N ASP A 68 22.37 37.75 5.41
CA ASP A 68 22.38 39.16 5.86
C ASP A 68 21.27 39.46 6.87
N ALA A 69 20.12 38.75 6.81
CA ALA A 69 19.04 38.87 7.77
C ALA A 69 19.41 38.33 9.17
N VAL A 70 20.35 37.38 9.26
CA VAL A 70 20.79 36.74 10.51
C VAL A 70 21.79 37.64 11.31
N THR A 71 22.33 38.72 10.72
CA THR A 71 23.31 39.60 11.42
C THR A 71 22.71 40.82 12.10
N GLY A 72 21.37 40.93 12.19
CA GLY A 72 20.65 42.04 12.83
C GLY A 72 19.82 41.64 14.01
N ASP A 73 20.39 41.83 15.19
CA ASP A 73 19.78 42.14 16.50
C ASP A 73 19.11 41.04 17.33
N GLU A 74 19.68 40.91 18.55
CA GLU A 74 19.11 40.48 19.85
C GLU A 74 18.03 39.36 19.87
N GLY A 75 18.45 38.11 20.12
CA GLY A 75 17.94 37.31 21.23
C GLY A 75 16.49 36.93 21.31
N ASP A 76 15.82 36.62 20.18
CA ASP A 76 14.76 35.62 20.26
C ASP A 76 15.44 34.26 20.15
N ALA A 77 15.58 33.60 21.31
CA ALA A 77 15.86 32.17 21.31
C ALA A 77 14.76 31.53 20.44
N MET A 78 15.10 31.01 19.26
CA MET A 78 14.17 30.21 18.47
C MET A 78 13.56 29.23 19.48
N ALA A 79 12.24 29.25 19.61
CA ALA A 79 11.57 28.32 20.52
C ALA A 79 12.05 26.92 20.09
N ALA A 80 12.57 26.14 21.06
CA ALA A 80 13.05 24.80 20.80
C ALA A 80 11.92 24.01 20.08
N MET A 81 12.24 23.30 19.02
CA MET A 81 11.22 22.49 18.35
C MET A 81 10.73 21.42 19.34
N PRO A 82 9.44 21.07 19.34
CA PRO A 82 8.87 20.12 20.30
C PRO A 82 9.65 18.82 20.43
N GLY A 83 10.17 18.31 19.30
CA GLY A 83 10.93 17.06 19.22
C GLY A 83 12.43 17.20 19.44
N GLU A 84 12.96 18.39 19.73
CA GLU A 84 14.41 18.59 19.85
C GLU A 84 15.02 17.71 20.95
N GLY A 85 15.92 16.81 20.54
CA GLY A 85 16.61 15.88 21.44
C GLY A 85 15.80 14.63 21.81
N VAL A 86 14.65 14.40 21.18
CA VAL A 86 13.83 13.21 21.37
C VAL A 86 14.00 12.30 20.16
N SER A 87 14.49 11.07 20.40
CA SER A 87 14.56 10.02 19.37
C SER A 87 13.29 9.18 19.40
N VAL A 88 12.80 8.80 18.21
CA VAL A 88 11.62 7.96 17.99
C VAL A 88 11.98 6.83 17.06
N THR A 89 11.70 5.59 17.47
CA THR A 89 11.95 4.39 16.70
C THR A 89 10.66 3.83 16.14
N MET A 90 10.61 3.61 14.83
CA MET A 90 9.44 3.05 14.16
C MET A 90 9.82 2.00 13.12
N ALA A 91 8.86 1.13 12.81
CA ALA A 91 8.93 0.18 11.71
C ALA A 91 7.82 0.47 10.71
N ARG A 92 7.91 -0.11 9.52
CA ARG A 92 6.80 -0.16 8.56
C ARG A 92 6.27 -1.58 8.43
N ALA A 93 5.01 -1.70 8.06
CA ALA A 93 4.42 -2.96 7.68
C ALA A 93 4.99 -3.46 6.33
N ASP A 94 5.04 -4.76 6.13
CA ASP A 94 5.59 -5.42 4.95
C ASP A 94 4.58 -5.51 3.77
N TRP A 95 3.75 -4.49 3.64
CA TRP A 95 2.82 -4.29 2.51
C TRP A 95 2.71 -2.80 2.13
N ALA A 96 2.33 -2.53 0.89
CA ALA A 96 2.44 -1.22 0.25
C ALA A 96 1.79 -0.05 1.01
N SER A 97 0.59 -0.22 1.62
CA SER A 97 -0.04 0.85 2.42
C SER A 97 0.74 1.17 3.69
N GLY A 98 1.45 0.18 4.24
CA GLY A 98 2.33 0.37 5.39
C GLY A 98 3.49 1.32 5.11
N TYR A 99 4.04 1.28 3.90
CA TYR A 99 5.14 2.15 3.49
C TYR A 99 4.71 3.61 3.46
N ILE A 100 3.60 3.91 2.81
CA ILE A 100 3.02 5.27 2.72
C ILE A 100 2.65 5.82 4.09
N GLN A 101 1.97 5.00 4.90
CA GLN A 101 1.52 5.45 6.23
C GLN A 101 2.69 5.69 7.18
N ALA A 102 3.65 4.78 7.26
CA ALA A 102 4.83 4.95 8.09
C ALA A 102 5.63 6.20 7.70
N GLU A 103 5.83 6.43 6.41
CA GLU A 103 6.57 7.59 5.92
C GLU A 103 5.83 8.91 6.20
N LEU A 104 4.49 8.93 6.12
CA LEU A 104 3.70 10.11 6.48
C LEU A 104 3.94 10.52 7.94
N TYR A 105 3.88 9.57 8.86
CA TYR A 105 4.15 9.82 10.27
C TYR A 105 5.58 10.27 10.48
N ARG A 106 6.54 9.61 9.84
CA ARG A 106 7.95 9.99 9.92
C ARG A 106 8.19 11.44 9.49
N GLN A 107 7.67 11.86 8.32
CA GLN A 107 7.90 13.23 7.83
C GLN A 107 7.24 14.29 8.72
N VAL A 108 6.05 14.04 9.24
CA VAL A 108 5.40 14.96 10.20
C VAL A 108 6.24 15.11 11.47
N LEU A 109 6.77 14.00 11.99
CA LEU A 109 7.64 14.04 13.18
C LEU A 109 8.97 14.75 12.91
N LEU A 110 9.59 14.54 11.75
CA LEU A 110 10.80 15.25 11.33
C LEU A 110 10.56 16.77 11.26
N GLU A 111 9.40 17.22 10.73
CA GLU A 111 9.05 18.64 10.72
C GLU A 111 8.81 19.22 12.11
N LEU A 112 8.53 18.40 13.12
CA LEU A 112 8.44 18.79 14.53
C LEU A 112 9.78 18.71 15.27
N GLY A 113 10.86 18.29 14.59
CA GLY A 113 12.22 18.25 15.14
C GLY A 113 12.59 16.97 15.87
N TYR A 114 11.78 15.91 15.77
CA TYR A 114 12.12 14.60 16.31
C TYR A 114 13.22 13.95 15.49
N ASP A 115 14.09 13.16 16.16
CA ASP A 115 15.06 12.27 15.51
C ASP A 115 14.37 10.91 15.28
N VAL A 116 13.88 10.69 14.07
CA VAL A 116 13.03 9.52 13.74
C VAL A 116 13.81 8.51 12.91
N SER A 117 13.83 7.24 13.33
CA SER A 117 14.41 6.16 12.54
C SER A 117 13.75 6.06 11.17
N ASN A 118 14.50 5.61 10.15
CA ASN A 118 13.89 5.34 8.84
C ASN A 118 13.09 4.03 8.91
N PRO A 119 11.75 4.06 8.75
CA PRO A 119 10.94 2.85 8.82
C PRO A 119 11.26 1.83 7.73
N ALA A 120 11.92 2.24 6.64
CA ALA A 120 12.39 1.33 5.60
C ALA A 120 13.55 0.42 6.06
N ASP A 121 14.26 0.78 7.14
CA ASP A 121 15.33 -0.05 7.70
C ASP A 121 14.77 -1.23 8.53
N LEU A 122 13.49 -1.18 8.89
CA LEU A 122 12.82 -2.21 9.69
C LEU A 122 11.41 -2.48 9.16
N GLU A 123 11.30 -3.52 8.34
CA GLU A 123 10.05 -3.96 7.74
C GLU A 123 9.56 -5.22 8.46
N LEU A 124 8.37 -5.18 9.02
CA LEU A 124 7.85 -6.22 9.92
C LEU A 124 6.44 -6.66 9.53
N GLY A 125 6.19 -7.96 9.60
CA GLY A 125 4.86 -8.51 9.69
C GLY A 125 4.24 -8.26 11.08
N PRO A 126 2.91 -8.41 11.24
CA PRO A 126 2.19 -8.05 12.47
C PRO A 126 2.75 -8.67 13.73
N GLN A 127 2.99 -9.98 13.75
CA GLN A 127 3.48 -10.70 14.91
C GLN A 127 4.73 -10.08 15.51
N LEU A 128 5.74 -9.84 14.68
CA LEU A 128 7.01 -9.26 15.12
C LEU A 128 6.86 -7.79 15.51
N ALA A 129 6.03 -7.02 14.79
CA ALA A 129 5.79 -5.63 15.11
C ALA A 129 5.19 -5.46 16.52
N TYR A 130 4.17 -6.26 16.86
CA TYR A 130 3.57 -6.22 18.19
C TYR A 130 4.52 -6.67 19.29
N GLN A 131 5.32 -7.71 19.03
CA GLN A 131 6.32 -8.18 19.99
C GLN A 131 7.38 -7.09 20.25
N GLN A 132 7.98 -6.55 19.21
CA GLN A 132 9.04 -5.52 19.35
C GLN A 132 8.51 -4.24 19.99
N MET A 133 7.27 -3.84 19.66
CA MET A 133 6.61 -2.73 20.36
C MET A 133 6.42 -3.00 21.85
N ALA A 134 5.92 -4.20 22.20
CA ALA A 134 5.71 -4.57 23.60
C ALA A 134 7.01 -4.63 24.40
N GLU A 135 8.12 -5.00 23.75
CA GLU A 135 9.47 -5.06 24.33
C GLU A 135 10.18 -3.69 24.32
N GLY A 136 9.59 -2.67 23.69
CA GLY A 136 10.13 -1.29 23.63
C GLY A 136 11.28 -1.13 22.62
N GLU A 137 11.41 -2.02 21.63
CA GLU A 137 12.38 -1.89 20.55
C GLU A 137 11.90 -0.94 19.46
N ILE A 138 10.57 -0.82 19.26
CA ILE A 138 9.92 0.22 18.46
C ILE A 138 8.88 0.94 19.31
N ASP A 139 8.73 2.25 19.08
CA ASP A 139 7.84 3.08 19.86
C ASP A 139 6.38 3.02 19.40
N PHE A 140 6.17 2.91 18.09
CA PHE A 140 4.83 2.79 17.51
C PHE A 140 4.84 2.17 16.12
N TRP A 141 3.66 1.71 15.70
CA TRP A 141 3.42 1.14 14.37
C TRP A 141 2.08 1.63 13.81
N THR A 142 2.07 2.07 12.54
CA THR A 142 0.99 2.87 11.96
C THR A 142 -0.05 2.07 11.21
N ASN A 143 0.07 0.73 11.15
CA ASN A 143 -0.75 -0.10 10.28
C ASN A 143 -1.38 -1.29 11.00
N SER A 144 -1.99 -1.01 12.16
CA SER A 144 -2.72 -2.02 12.94
C SER A 144 -4.15 -2.17 12.43
N TRP A 145 -4.55 -3.39 12.09
CA TRP A 145 -5.84 -3.73 11.51
C TRP A 145 -6.72 -4.42 12.56
N TYR A 146 -7.57 -3.65 13.23
CA TYR A 146 -8.48 -4.20 14.24
C TYR A 146 -9.87 -4.51 13.64
N PRO A 147 -10.52 -5.62 14.06
CA PRO A 147 -10.14 -6.49 15.20
C PRO A 147 -9.00 -7.50 14.89
N GLY A 148 -8.66 -7.78 13.64
CA GLY A 148 -7.74 -8.85 13.25
C GLY A 148 -6.46 -8.94 14.05
N HIS A 149 -5.80 -7.81 14.27
CA HIS A 149 -4.55 -7.79 15.03
C HIS A 149 -4.72 -7.92 16.55
N THR A 150 -5.93 -8.10 17.06
CA THR A 150 -6.15 -8.32 18.52
C THR A 150 -5.46 -9.59 19.00
N THR A 151 -5.34 -10.61 18.15
CA THR A 151 -4.65 -11.85 18.47
C THR A 151 -3.21 -11.64 18.96
N TRP A 152 -2.51 -10.64 18.44
CA TRP A 152 -1.12 -10.34 18.81
C TRP A 152 -0.96 -9.67 20.18
N TRP A 153 -2.06 -9.25 20.80
CA TRP A 153 -2.06 -8.73 22.17
C TRP A 153 -1.90 -9.83 23.19
N GLU A 154 -2.26 -11.05 22.85
CA GLU A 154 -2.23 -12.23 23.72
C GLU A 154 -0.94 -13.05 23.56
N GLN A 155 -0.03 -12.65 22.67
CA GLN A 155 1.25 -13.35 22.53
C GLN A 155 2.16 -13.08 23.74
N GLU A 156 2.94 -14.11 24.12
CA GLU A 156 3.91 -13.99 25.20
C GLU A 156 5.13 -13.15 24.76
N THR A 157 5.55 -12.24 25.64
CA THR A 157 6.79 -11.48 25.51
C THR A 157 7.98 -12.25 26.09
N THR A 158 9.20 -11.85 25.78
CA THR A 158 10.43 -12.53 26.24
C THR A 158 10.60 -12.51 27.75
N ASP A 159 9.98 -11.58 28.47
CA ASP A 159 9.96 -11.47 29.94
C ASP A 159 8.83 -12.26 30.61
N GLY A 160 7.96 -12.93 29.81
CA GLY A 160 6.87 -13.79 30.28
C GLY A 160 5.56 -13.05 30.58
N GLY A 161 5.44 -11.80 30.16
CA GLY A 161 4.17 -11.05 30.13
C GLY A 161 3.41 -11.27 28.82
N LEU A 162 2.32 -10.53 28.63
CA LEU A 162 1.61 -10.48 27.36
C LEU A 162 1.93 -9.16 26.65
N SER A 163 1.96 -9.20 25.31
CA SER A 163 2.21 -7.99 24.52
C SER A 163 1.24 -6.86 24.87
N GLY A 164 -0.04 -7.17 25.07
CA GLY A 164 -1.09 -6.21 25.42
C GLY A 164 -0.86 -5.47 26.74
N ASP A 165 -0.06 -6.01 27.67
CA ASP A 165 0.26 -5.33 28.94
C ASP A 165 1.08 -4.06 28.71
N ASN A 166 1.86 -4.02 27.62
CA ASN A 166 2.80 -2.96 27.29
C ASN A 166 2.40 -2.15 26.03
N LEU A 167 1.19 -2.34 25.51
CA LEU A 167 0.69 -1.68 24.31
C LEU A 167 -0.52 -0.79 24.61
N VAL A 168 -0.72 0.20 23.74
CA VAL A 168 -1.94 1.02 23.69
C VAL A 168 -2.42 1.15 22.26
N LYS A 169 -3.75 1.07 22.06
CA LYS A 169 -4.39 1.46 20.81
C LYS A 169 -4.49 2.99 20.80
N VAL A 170 -4.08 3.57 19.67
CA VAL A 170 -4.24 5.00 19.41
C VAL A 170 -5.27 5.12 18.31
N ASP A 171 -6.43 5.70 18.62
CA ASP A 171 -7.44 5.97 17.60
C ASP A 171 -6.85 6.84 16.48
N GLY A 172 -7.52 6.88 15.36
CA GLY A 172 -7.11 7.83 14.34
C GLY A 172 -7.30 7.35 12.93
N LEU A 173 -6.35 6.85 12.25
CA LEU A 173 -6.26 6.63 10.81
C LEU A 173 -7.61 6.38 10.06
N PHE A 174 -8.10 5.16 10.01
CA PHE A 174 -9.27 4.80 9.20
C PHE A 174 -10.24 3.93 10.00
N ALA A 175 -11.36 4.51 10.44
CA ALA A 175 -12.43 3.74 11.07
C ALA A 175 -13.29 3.03 10.01
N ASP A 176 -13.61 1.76 10.23
CA ASP A 176 -14.47 0.91 9.39
C ASP A 176 -14.10 0.94 7.88
N SER A 177 -12.82 1.19 7.55
CA SER A 177 -12.40 1.47 6.18
C SER A 177 -11.41 0.46 5.63
N GLY A 178 -10.88 -0.43 6.46
CA GLY A 178 -10.05 -1.55 6.06
C GLY A 178 -10.92 -2.70 5.53
N VAL A 179 -11.48 -2.55 4.33
CA VAL A 179 -12.32 -3.58 3.72
C VAL A 179 -11.43 -4.72 3.24
N GLN A 180 -11.82 -5.96 3.52
CA GLN A 180 -11.10 -7.17 3.13
C GLN A 180 -12.08 -8.14 2.46
N GLY A 181 -11.60 -8.93 1.50
CA GLY A 181 -12.44 -9.90 0.81
C GLY A 181 -11.78 -10.46 -0.45
N TRP A 182 -12.59 -11.11 -1.27
CA TRP A 182 -12.15 -11.78 -2.48
C TRP A 182 -12.51 -10.97 -3.72
N LEU A 183 -11.58 -10.79 -4.65
CA LEU A 183 -11.88 -10.37 -6.02
C LEU A 183 -11.94 -11.58 -6.93
N VAL A 184 -12.85 -11.55 -7.90
CA VAL A 184 -13.03 -12.61 -8.89
C VAL A 184 -13.17 -12.03 -10.30
N THR A 185 -12.69 -12.73 -11.32
CA THR A 185 -12.81 -12.33 -12.72
C THR A 185 -14.28 -12.14 -13.13
N LYS A 186 -14.64 -10.91 -13.51
CA LYS A 186 -16.02 -10.54 -13.81
C LYS A 186 -16.64 -11.32 -14.95
N SER A 187 -15.91 -11.49 -16.08
CA SER A 187 -16.43 -12.22 -17.25
C SER A 187 -16.79 -13.66 -16.92
N TRP A 188 -16.00 -14.32 -16.08
CA TRP A 188 -16.25 -15.69 -15.64
C TRP A 188 -17.49 -15.79 -14.74
N VAL A 189 -17.66 -14.84 -13.81
CA VAL A 189 -18.85 -14.74 -12.95
C VAL A 189 -20.11 -14.55 -13.79
N ASP A 190 -20.09 -13.60 -14.73
CA ASP A 190 -21.24 -13.29 -15.59
C ASP A 190 -21.64 -14.47 -16.49
N GLU A 191 -20.66 -15.23 -17.00
CA GLU A 191 -20.89 -16.40 -17.85
C GLU A 191 -21.52 -17.56 -17.09
N ASN A 192 -21.10 -17.79 -15.84
CA ASN A 192 -21.49 -18.93 -15.03
C ASN A 192 -22.55 -18.61 -13.97
N ASN A 193 -22.99 -17.35 -13.87
CA ASN A 193 -23.93 -16.86 -12.85
C ASN A 193 -23.47 -17.16 -11.42
N ILE A 194 -22.18 -17.00 -11.14
CA ILE A 194 -21.58 -17.22 -9.81
C ILE A 194 -22.04 -16.10 -8.87
N THR A 195 -22.47 -16.47 -7.68
CA THR A 195 -22.90 -15.51 -6.64
C THR A 195 -21.94 -15.49 -5.46
N THR A 196 -21.44 -16.66 -5.07
CA THR A 196 -20.59 -16.82 -3.89
C THR A 196 -19.38 -17.70 -4.18
N LEU A 197 -18.38 -17.67 -3.32
CA LEU A 197 -17.26 -18.60 -3.33
C LEU A 197 -17.74 -20.05 -3.07
N ASP A 198 -18.83 -20.18 -2.30
CA ASP A 198 -19.46 -21.44 -1.99
C ASP A 198 -20.07 -22.10 -3.24
N ASP A 199 -20.64 -21.30 -4.18
CA ASP A 199 -21.12 -21.81 -5.48
C ASP A 199 -19.98 -22.48 -6.26
N ILE A 200 -18.79 -21.86 -6.25
CA ILE A 200 -17.61 -22.38 -6.94
C ILE A 200 -17.15 -23.68 -6.28
N ASN A 201 -17.06 -23.70 -4.95
CA ASN A 201 -16.69 -24.91 -4.23
C ASN A 201 -17.71 -26.04 -4.39
N ALA A 202 -18.99 -25.72 -4.46
CA ALA A 202 -20.04 -26.73 -4.61
C ALA A 202 -20.08 -27.40 -6.00
N ASP A 203 -19.51 -26.75 -7.02
CA ASP A 203 -19.43 -27.26 -8.38
C ASP A 203 -17.98 -27.61 -8.77
N PRO A 204 -17.59 -28.89 -8.74
CA PRO A 204 -16.23 -29.30 -9.11
C PRO A 204 -15.83 -28.95 -10.56
N GLU A 205 -16.80 -28.75 -11.49
CA GLU A 205 -16.51 -28.34 -12.85
C GLU A 205 -16.15 -26.83 -12.91
N LEU A 206 -16.73 -26.00 -12.03
CA LEU A 206 -16.33 -24.61 -11.86
C LEU A 206 -14.99 -24.50 -11.13
N ALA A 207 -14.82 -25.21 -10.02
CA ALA A 207 -13.57 -25.21 -9.26
C ALA A 207 -12.36 -25.63 -10.12
N ALA A 208 -12.54 -26.62 -10.98
CA ALA A 208 -11.48 -27.11 -11.90
C ALA A 208 -11.13 -26.12 -13.03
N GLN A 209 -11.83 -25.01 -13.19
CA GLN A 209 -11.47 -23.94 -14.13
C GLN A 209 -10.47 -22.95 -13.54
N LEU A 210 -10.33 -22.89 -12.22
CA LEU A 210 -9.32 -22.08 -11.55
C LEU A 210 -7.90 -22.57 -11.86
N PRO A 211 -6.86 -21.74 -11.65
CA PRO A 211 -5.48 -22.20 -11.76
C PRO A 211 -5.22 -23.46 -10.93
N ASP A 212 -4.36 -24.34 -11.45
CA ASP A 212 -3.87 -25.55 -10.79
C ASP A 212 -2.36 -25.60 -11.07
N THR A 213 -1.58 -24.89 -10.27
CA THR A 213 -0.15 -24.66 -10.54
C THR A 213 0.70 -25.85 -10.12
N ASP A 214 0.24 -26.65 -9.17
CA ASP A 214 0.93 -27.84 -8.68
C ASP A 214 0.47 -29.14 -9.40
N GLY A 215 -0.64 -29.09 -10.14
CA GLY A 215 -1.14 -30.17 -10.98
C GLY A 215 -1.83 -31.28 -10.21
N ASP A 216 -2.37 -31.01 -9.04
CA ASP A 216 -3.07 -31.99 -8.20
C ASP A 216 -4.57 -32.16 -8.59
N GLY A 217 -5.09 -31.28 -9.42
CA GLY A 217 -6.46 -31.28 -9.92
C GLY A 217 -7.46 -30.51 -9.05
N VAL A 218 -7.00 -29.76 -8.06
CA VAL A 218 -7.79 -28.88 -7.20
C VAL A 218 -7.57 -27.43 -7.64
N GLY A 219 -8.65 -26.66 -7.78
CA GLY A 219 -8.55 -25.26 -8.18
C GLY A 219 -7.91 -24.39 -7.09
N GLU A 220 -7.03 -23.50 -7.50
CA GLU A 220 -6.28 -22.63 -6.58
C GLU A 220 -6.88 -21.23 -6.50
N VAL A 221 -6.93 -20.70 -5.28
CA VAL A 221 -7.33 -19.33 -4.94
C VAL A 221 -6.12 -18.62 -4.37
N PHE A 222 -5.75 -17.47 -4.94
CA PHE A 222 -4.65 -16.66 -4.42
C PHE A 222 -5.06 -16.05 -3.07
N THR A 223 -4.37 -16.45 -2.02
CA THR A 223 -4.72 -16.09 -0.64
C THR A 223 -3.79 -15.05 -0.04
N CYS A 224 -3.82 -14.92 1.26
CA CYS A 224 -2.96 -14.05 2.03
C CYS A 224 -1.50 -14.57 2.03
N GLN A 225 -0.53 -13.65 2.08
CA GLN A 225 0.86 -14.02 2.25
C GLN A 225 1.08 -14.65 3.63
N GLU A 226 1.93 -15.66 3.72
CA GLU A 226 2.40 -16.19 5.00
C GLU A 226 2.96 -15.07 5.88
N SER A 227 2.83 -15.18 7.19
CA SER A 227 3.20 -14.18 8.20
C SER A 227 2.22 -13.03 8.40
N TRP A 228 1.22 -12.85 7.55
CA TRP A 228 0.15 -11.90 7.79
C TRP A 228 -0.98 -12.55 8.60
N THR A 229 -1.66 -11.78 9.43
CA THR A 229 -2.77 -12.27 10.26
C THR A 229 -3.87 -12.96 9.45
N CYS A 230 -4.15 -12.45 8.24
CA CYS A 230 -5.15 -13.02 7.35
C CYS A 230 -4.82 -14.45 6.86
N ASP A 231 -3.58 -14.89 6.92
CA ASP A 231 -3.20 -16.23 6.48
C ASP A 231 -3.82 -17.32 7.35
N ASP A 232 -3.65 -17.21 8.66
CA ASP A 232 -4.23 -18.16 9.61
C ASP A 232 -5.76 -18.12 9.60
N ILE A 233 -6.33 -16.91 9.48
CA ILE A 233 -7.78 -16.71 9.40
C ILE A 233 -8.35 -17.42 8.15
N GLN A 234 -7.74 -17.23 6.98
CA GLN A 234 -8.19 -17.88 5.77
C GLN A 234 -8.03 -19.40 5.82
N ALA A 235 -6.91 -19.89 6.34
CA ALA A 235 -6.71 -21.32 6.53
C ALA A 235 -7.84 -21.94 7.38
N ASN A 236 -8.22 -21.29 8.47
CA ASN A 236 -9.31 -21.70 9.32
C ASN A 236 -10.69 -21.55 8.64
N GLN A 237 -10.87 -20.51 7.86
CA GLN A 237 -12.09 -20.27 7.07
C GLN A 237 -12.33 -21.39 6.04
N PHE A 238 -11.32 -21.82 5.31
CA PHE A 238 -11.43 -22.93 4.36
C PHE A 238 -11.90 -24.23 5.06
N VAL A 239 -11.35 -24.52 6.24
CA VAL A 239 -11.75 -25.70 7.04
C VAL A 239 -13.17 -25.55 7.55
N PHE A 240 -13.53 -24.39 8.10
CA PHE A 240 -14.85 -24.13 8.68
C PHE A 240 -15.96 -24.21 7.62
N ALA A 241 -15.76 -23.55 6.47
CA ALA A 241 -16.69 -23.53 5.34
C ALA A 241 -16.76 -24.87 4.59
N GLY A 242 -15.78 -25.75 4.76
CA GLY A 242 -15.69 -27.02 4.03
C GLY A 242 -15.40 -26.82 2.56
N TRP A 243 -14.55 -25.85 2.22
CA TRP A 243 -14.13 -25.60 0.83
C TRP A 243 -13.07 -26.61 0.39
N ASP A 244 -13.50 -27.84 0.09
CA ASP A 244 -12.63 -28.98 -0.23
C ASP A 244 -12.30 -29.11 -1.73
N ASN A 245 -13.04 -28.43 -2.64
CA ASN A 245 -12.81 -28.46 -4.09
C ASN A 245 -11.94 -27.28 -4.58
N ILE A 246 -11.57 -26.40 -3.69
CA ILE A 246 -10.63 -25.30 -3.94
C ILE A 246 -9.57 -25.28 -2.82
N GLN A 247 -8.39 -24.74 -3.12
CA GLN A 247 -7.29 -24.68 -2.15
C GLN A 247 -6.58 -23.34 -2.17
N PRO A 248 -5.99 -22.92 -1.01
CA PRO A 248 -5.22 -21.70 -0.94
C PRO A 248 -3.87 -21.84 -1.67
N LEU A 249 -3.58 -20.91 -2.60
CA LEU A 249 -2.24 -20.69 -3.13
C LEU A 249 -1.56 -19.57 -2.35
N LYS A 250 -0.40 -19.86 -1.78
CA LYS A 250 0.39 -18.96 -0.95
C LYS A 250 1.74 -18.66 -1.59
N ALA A 251 2.03 -17.39 -1.81
CA ALA A 251 3.30 -16.87 -2.29
C ALA A 251 3.48 -15.43 -1.84
N GLY A 252 4.54 -14.74 -2.28
CA GLY A 252 4.65 -13.30 -2.09
C GLY A 252 3.48 -12.57 -2.78
N TYR A 253 2.80 -11.70 -2.03
CA TYR A 253 1.51 -11.16 -2.45
C TYR A 253 1.56 -10.42 -3.80
N ASP A 254 2.59 -9.59 -4.03
CA ASP A 254 2.72 -8.85 -5.29
C ASP A 254 2.85 -9.77 -6.51
N ALA A 255 3.52 -10.93 -6.36
CA ALA A 255 3.64 -11.92 -7.42
C ALA A 255 2.31 -12.62 -7.70
N MET A 256 1.54 -12.96 -6.67
CA MET A 256 0.20 -13.52 -6.79
C MET A 256 -0.74 -12.51 -7.46
N PHE A 257 -0.70 -11.24 -7.05
CA PHE A 257 -1.54 -10.21 -7.64
C PHE A 257 -1.19 -9.97 -9.12
N ALA A 258 0.09 -9.94 -9.48
CA ALA A 258 0.49 -9.80 -10.88
C ALA A 258 -0.05 -10.96 -11.75
N GLN A 259 0.02 -12.19 -11.26
CA GLN A 259 -0.55 -13.35 -11.95
C GLN A 259 -2.08 -13.26 -12.06
N PHE A 260 -2.76 -12.89 -10.97
CA PHE A 260 -4.20 -12.64 -10.96
C PHE A 260 -4.61 -11.59 -12.00
N ALA A 261 -3.92 -10.45 -12.02
CA ALA A 261 -4.21 -9.36 -12.96
C ALA A 261 -4.03 -9.78 -14.42
N ASP A 262 -3.03 -10.60 -14.72
CA ASP A 262 -2.82 -11.15 -16.06
C ASP A 262 -3.95 -12.12 -16.47
N LEU A 263 -4.42 -12.98 -15.56
CA LEU A 263 -5.56 -13.88 -15.80
C LEU A 263 -6.85 -13.08 -16.02
N VAL A 264 -7.15 -12.10 -15.17
CA VAL A 264 -8.30 -11.19 -15.32
C VAL A 264 -8.28 -10.49 -16.68
N LYS A 265 -7.14 -9.97 -17.10
CA LYS A 265 -6.96 -9.31 -18.40
C LYS A 265 -7.17 -10.29 -19.58
N ALA A 266 -6.83 -11.56 -19.41
CA ALA A 266 -7.09 -12.60 -20.38
C ALA A 266 -8.57 -13.07 -20.38
N GLY A 267 -9.37 -12.68 -19.39
CA GLY A 267 -10.72 -13.15 -19.15
C GLY A 267 -10.80 -14.56 -18.56
N GLU A 268 -9.67 -15.04 -18.02
CA GLU A 268 -9.55 -16.36 -17.43
C GLU A 268 -10.06 -16.39 -15.98
N PRO A 269 -10.57 -17.53 -15.48
CA PRO A 269 -10.99 -17.68 -14.09
C PRO A 269 -9.86 -17.42 -13.11
N ALA A 270 -10.08 -16.50 -12.16
CA ALA A 270 -9.14 -16.26 -11.09
C ALA A 270 -9.83 -15.62 -9.89
N ILE A 271 -9.36 -15.94 -8.67
CA ILE A 271 -9.83 -15.40 -7.42
C ILE A 271 -8.59 -14.98 -6.60
N ILE A 272 -8.64 -13.79 -5.99
CA ILE A 272 -7.59 -13.31 -5.07
C ILE A 272 -8.21 -12.66 -3.85
N TYR A 273 -7.65 -12.92 -2.68
CA TYR A 273 -7.87 -12.10 -1.50
C TYR A 273 -7.22 -10.75 -1.68
N THR A 274 -7.91 -9.66 -1.29
CA THR A 274 -7.39 -8.31 -1.32
C THR A 274 -8.07 -7.42 -0.28
N TRP A 275 -7.62 -6.17 -0.20
CA TRP A 275 -8.10 -5.19 0.79
C TRP A 275 -8.10 -3.76 0.26
N THR A 276 -8.71 -2.85 1.03
CA THR A 276 -8.58 -1.39 0.87
C THR A 276 -8.09 -0.76 2.19
N PRO A 277 -7.29 0.33 2.15
CA PRO A 277 -6.76 1.03 0.98
C PRO A 277 -5.62 0.25 0.31
N ALA A 278 -5.71 0.06 -1.00
CA ALA A 278 -4.66 -0.58 -1.79
C ALA A 278 -4.70 -0.14 -3.26
N SER A 279 -3.54 -0.13 -3.92
CA SER A 279 -3.44 0.13 -5.36
C SER A 279 -4.04 -1.01 -6.20
N TYR A 280 -4.17 -2.19 -5.65
CA TYR A 280 -4.66 -3.40 -6.34
C TYR A 280 -6.06 -3.21 -6.93
N VAL A 281 -6.97 -2.63 -6.16
CA VAL A 281 -8.36 -2.34 -6.60
C VAL A 281 -8.45 -1.21 -7.65
N THR A 282 -7.35 -0.55 -7.96
CA THR A 282 -7.25 0.40 -9.07
C THR A 282 -6.64 -0.19 -10.32
N GLN A 283 -5.92 -1.30 -10.18
CA GLN A 283 -5.31 -2.04 -11.29
C GLN A 283 -6.29 -3.06 -11.89
N THR A 284 -7.17 -3.61 -11.07
CA THR A 284 -8.30 -4.47 -11.47
C THR A 284 -9.57 -3.87 -10.90
N ILE A 285 -10.30 -3.12 -11.73
CA ILE A 285 -11.37 -2.23 -11.27
C ILE A 285 -12.65 -3.03 -10.96
N PRO A 286 -13.12 -3.04 -9.70
CA PRO A 286 -14.39 -3.67 -9.34
C PRO A 286 -15.57 -3.10 -10.14
N GLY A 287 -16.44 -3.99 -10.65
CA GLY A 287 -17.55 -3.64 -11.54
C GLY A 287 -17.17 -3.54 -13.02
N VAL A 288 -15.87 -3.44 -13.35
CA VAL A 288 -15.36 -3.39 -14.74
C VAL A 288 -14.62 -4.67 -15.10
N ASP A 289 -13.55 -4.99 -14.38
CA ASP A 289 -12.68 -6.13 -14.64
C ASP A 289 -12.98 -7.31 -13.72
N VAL A 290 -13.37 -7.00 -12.48
CA VAL A 290 -13.62 -7.95 -11.39
C VAL A 290 -14.89 -7.61 -10.63
N TYR A 291 -15.34 -8.55 -9.81
CA TYR A 291 -16.29 -8.29 -8.73
C TYR A 291 -15.67 -8.57 -7.37
N TRP A 292 -16.18 -7.92 -6.33
CA TRP A 292 -16.08 -8.44 -4.98
C TRP A 292 -16.95 -9.69 -4.89
N LEU A 293 -16.34 -10.82 -4.59
CA LEU A 293 -17.01 -12.12 -4.47
C LEU A 293 -17.55 -12.28 -3.06
N SER A 294 -18.83 -12.54 -2.95
CA SER A 294 -19.46 -12.85 -1.67
C SER A 294 -19.18 -14.29 -1.22
N VAL A 295 -19.37 -14.54 0.07
CA VAL A 295 -19.43 -15.86 0.67
C VAL A 295 -20.81 -16.08 1.30
N GLU A 296 -21.22 -17.34 1.49
CA GLU A 296 -22.44 -17.63 2.22
C GLU A 296 -22.30 -17.26 3.71
N ALA A 297 -23.40 -16.83 4.34
CA ALA A 297 -23.39 -16.42 5.74
C ALA A 297 -22.95 -17.56 6.68
N ASP A 298 -23.38 -18.78 6.36
CA ASP A 298 -23.04 -19.98 7.15
C ASP A 298 -21.58 -20.44 6.96
N SER A 299 -20.89 -19.88 5.96
CA SER A 299 -19.47 -20.16 5.69
C SER A 299 -18.53 -19.13 6.34
N VAL A 300 -19.07 -18.08 6.96
CA VAL A 300 -18.27 -17.09 7.68
C VAL A 300 -17.86 -17.63 9.04
N LEU A 301 -16.56 -17.70 9.28
CA LEU A 301 -16.00 -18.09 10.56
C LEU A 301 -16.36 -17.04 11.63
N ASP A 302 -17.07 -17.43 12.67
CA ASP A 302 -17.52 -16.56 13.75
C ASP A 302 -17.28 -17.17 15.15
N ASP A 303 -17.58 -16.42 16.21
CA ASP A 303 -17.41 -16.83 17.61
C ASP A 303 -18.15 -18.11 17.96
N SER A 304 -19.19 -18.46 17.21
CA SER A 304 -20.01 -19.65 17.43
C SER A 304 -19.45 -20.91 16.79
N ASN A 305 -18.28 -20.82 16.09
CA ASN A 305 -17.75 -21.95 15.33
C ASN A 305 -17.54 -23.19 16.23
N PRO A 306 -18.11 -24.34 15.86
CA PRO A 306 -18.07 -25.53 16.71
C PRO A 306 -16.71 -26.25 16.65
N LEU A 307 -15.83 -25.87 15.73
CA LEU A 307 -14.52 -26.46 15.52
C LEU A 307 -13.46 -25.84 16.45
N GLY A 308 -13.79 -24.72 17.14
CA GLY A 308 -12.85 -24.00 18.00
C GLY A 308 -11.65 -23.44 17.23
N LEU A 309 -11.86 -23.09 15.96
CA LEU A 309 -10.83 -22.48 15.12
C LEU A 309 -10.62 -21.02 15.53
N GLU A 310 -9.38 -20.59 15.56
CA GLU A 310 -9.03 -19.20 15.87
C GLU A 310 -9.46 -18.25 14.75
N GLY A 311 -9.77 -17.03 15.11
CA GLY A 311 -10.05 -15.92 14.18
C GLY A 311 -11.51 -15.55 14.03
N GLY A 312 -12.47 -16.42 14.40
CA GLY A 312 -13.89 -16.15 14.24
C GLY A 312 -14.37 -14.94 15.05
N GLU A 313 -13.98 -14.90 16.32
CA GLU A 313 -14.33 -13.85 17.26
C GLU A 313 -13.89 -12.44 16.88
N ASN A 314 -12.90 -12.33 15.98
CA ASN A 314 -12.30 -11.06 15.62
C ASN A 314 -12.54 -10.68 14.15
N HIS A 315 -13.20 -11.53 13.34
CA HIS A 315 -13.17 -11.38 11.89
C HIS A 315 -14.50 -11.58 11.20
N ALA A 316 -15.48 -12.15 11.89
CA ALA A 316 -16.77 -12.45 11.29
C ALA A 316 -17.51 -11.18 10.88
N GLN A 317 -17.98 -11.15 9.65
CA GLN A 317 -18.93 -10.14 9.18
C GLN A 317 -20.29 -10.79 8.96
N PRO A 318 -21.20 -10.78 9.95
CA PRO A 318 -22.53 -11.39 9.82
C PRO A 318 -23.49 -10.55 8.97
N VAL A 319 -23.12 -9.32 8.58
CA VAL A 319 -23.97 -8.39 7.84
C VAL A 319 -23.27 -7.99 6.53
N PRO A 320 -23.98 -7.99 5.37
CA PRO A 320 -23.42 -7.56 4.11
C PRO A 320 -22.82 -6.14 4.18
N PHE A 321 -21.64 -5.96 3.62
CA PHE A 321 -21.02 -4.65 3.47
C PHE A 321 -21.72 -3.85 2.41
N THR A 322 -22.29 -2.69 2.78
CA THR A 322 -23.11 -1.84 1.89
C THR A 322 -22.37 -0.59 1.39
N GLY A 323 -21.09 -0.44 1.72
CA GLY A 323 -20.28 0.72 1.31
C GLY A 323 -19.91 0.73 -0.17
N PHE A 324 -20.07 -0.38 -0.88
CA PHE A 324 -19.84 -0.48 -2.31
C PHE A 324 -21.08 -0.07 -3.13
N GLY A 325 -20.85 0.40 -4.37
CA GLY A 325 -21.93 0.62 -5.33
C GLY A 325 -22.57 -0.70 -5.80
N ALA A 326 -23.79 -0.60 -6.35
CA ALA A 326 -24.62 -1.74 -6.69
C ALA A 326 -24.03 -2.75 -7.70
N ASP A 327 -23.05 -2.35 -8.48
CA ASP A 327 -22.55 -3.10 -9.63
C ASP A 327 -21.14 -3.68 -9.40
N VAL A 328 -20.64 -3.71 -8.17
CA VAL A 328 -19.27 -4.14 -7.87
C VAL A 328 -19.20 -5.45 -7.07
N CYS A 329 -20.35 -6.01 -6.69
CA CYS A 329 -20.48 -7.21 -5.87
C CYS A 329 -21.25 -8.32 -6.61
N THR A 330 -20.85 -9.57 -6.43
CA THR A 330 -21.55 -10.71 -7.04
C THR A 330 -22.98 -10.91 -6.54
N GLN A 331 -23.30 -10.52 -5.31
CA GLN A 331 -24.68 -10.56 -4.76
C GLN A 331 -25.54 -9.36 -5.19
N GLY A 332 -24.97 -8.39 -5.88
CA GLY A 332 -25.70 -7.23 -6.42
C GLY A 332 -25.95 -6.10 -5.40
N PRO A 333 -27.05 -5.34 -5.55
CA PRO A 333 -27.21 -4.04 -4.91
C PRO A 333 -27.45 -4.07 -3.38
N ASP A 334 -27.74 -5.22 -2.81
CA ASP A 334 -28.06 -5.36 -1.37
C ASP A 334 -26.79 -5.45 -0.49
N GLY A 335 -25.63 -5.37 -1.09
CA GLY A 335 -24.32 -5.42 -0.43
C GLY A 335 -23.55 -6.71 -0.70
N CYS A 336 -22.32 -6.73 -0.26
CA CYS A 336 -21.44 -7.89 -0.32
C CYS A 336 -21.32 -8.56 1.05
N ASN A 337 -21.56 -9.85 1.14
CA ASN A 337 -21.10 -10.62 2.27
C ASN A 337 -19.64 -11.03 2.01
N LEU A 338 -18.71 -10.21 2.49
CA LEU A 338 -17.27 -10.38 2.21
C LEU A 338 -16.62 -11.46 3.09
N GLY A 339 -17.31 -11.91 4.15
CA GLY A 339 -16.75 -12.83 5.14
C GLY A 339 -15.76 -12.19 6.11
N TRP A 340 -15.64 -10.87 6.10
CA TRP A 340 -14.71 -10.09 6.90
C TRP A 340 -15.39 -8.86 7.49
N GLU A 341 -15.14 -8.57 8.75
CA GLU A 341 -15.50 -7.29 9.33
C GLU A 341 -14.61 -6.19 8.74
N ALA A 342 -15.20 -5.02 8.48
CA ALA A 342 -14.42 -3.87 8.06
C ALA A 342 -13.49 -3.43 9.19
N ALA A 343 -12.20 -3.40 8.92
CA ALA A 343 -11.20 -3.13 9.95
C ALA A 343 -11.03 -1.62 10.20
N ASP A 344 -10.79 -1.30 11.47
CA ASP A 344 -10.19 -0.04 11.86
C ASP A 344 -8.67 -0.13 11.65
N ILE A 345 -8.12 0.73 10.81
CA ILE A 345 -6.66 0.85 10.66
C ILE A 345 -6.18 1.96 11.58
N GLN A 346 -5.38 1.61 12.57
CA GLN A 346 -4.99 2.49 13.66
C GLN A 346 -3.48 2.46 13.92
N VAL A 347 -3.01 3.42 14.72
CA VAL A 347 -1.70 3.36 15.33
C VAL A 347 -1.78 2.50 16.59
N THR A 348 -0.80 1.63 16.78
CA THR A 348 -0.51 1.00 18.07
C THR A 348 0.83 1.54 18.56
N ALA A 349 0.95 1.80 19.84
CA ALA A 349 2.17 2.34 20.44
C ALA A 349 2.59 1.55 21.68
N ASN A 350 3.90 1.56 21.96
CA ASN A 350 4.42 1.14 23.25
C ASN A 350 3.85 2.04 24.35
N LYS A 351 3.40 1.44 25.44
CA LYS A 351 2.74 2.13 26.54
C LYS A 351 3.63 3.18 27.23
N ALA A 352 4.90 2.85 27.47
CA ALA A 352 5.83 3.77 28.09
C ALA A 352 6.14 4.98 27.18
N PHE A 353 6.25 4.75 25.86
CA PHE A 353 6.38 5.82 24.89
C PHE A 353 5.13 6.72 24.89
N ALA A 354 3.95 6.12 24.87
CA ALA A 354 2.69 6.87 24.86
C ALA A 354 2.52 7.72 26.14
N GLU A 355 2.85 7.16 27.30
CA GLU A 355 2.82 7.88 28.59
C GLU A 355 3.83 9.03 28.66
N ALA A 356 4.98 8.87 28.01
CA ALA A 356 6.02 9.90 27.95
C ALA A 356 5.72 11.03 26.94
N ASN A 357 4.89 10.76 25.93
CA ASN A 357 4.62 11.66 24.79
C ASN A 357 3.11 11.87 24.54
N PRO A 358 2.33 12.34 25.54
CA PRO A 358 0.87 12.44 25.42
C PRO A 358 0.41 13.38 24.29
N ASP A 359 1.17 14.44 23.98
CA ASP A 359 0.84 15.39 22.92
C ASP A 359 1.04 14.73 21.53
N LEU A 360 2.04 13.85 21.38
CA LEU A 360 2.20 13.05 20.16
C LEU A 360 1.04 12.07 19.97
N ILE A 361 0.63 11.39 21.01
CA ILE A 361 -0.52 10.48 20.95
C ILE A 361 -1.78 11.25 20.54
N ALA A 362 -2.03 12.43 21.14
CA ALA A 362 -3.15 13.29 20.74
C ALA A 362 -3.06 13.76 19.28
N MET A 363 -1.86 14.00 18.76
CA MET A 363 -1.66 14.28 17.33
C MET A 363 -1.96 13.06 16.48
N PHE A 364 -1.45 11.87 16.84
CA PHE A 364 -1.70 10.63 16.08
C PHE A 364 -3.18 10.31 15.99
N GLU A 365 -3.97 10.54 17.03
CA GLU A 365 -5.44 10.40 17.01
C GLU A 365 -6.12 11.30 15.98
N GLN A 366 -5.49 12.39 15.56
CA GLN A 366 -6.03 13.34 14.58
C GLN A 366 -5.41 13.22 13.19
N MET A 367 -4.33 12.44 13.04
CA MET A 367 -3.70 12.21 11.73
C MET A 367 -4.54 11.26 10.89
N ARG A 368 -5.49 11.82 10.15
CA ARG A 368 -6.49 11.09 9.35
C ARG A 368 -6.40 11.49 7.86
N PRO A 369 -5.42 10.96 7.10
CA PRO A 369 -5.49 11.05 5.65
C PRO A 369 -6.72 10.28 5.15
N SER A 370 -7.26 10.64 3.99
CA SER A 370 -8.39 9.87 3.45
C SER A 370 -7.91 8.51 2.87
N VAL A 371 -8.80 7.50 2.88
CA VAL A 371 -8.54 6.21 2.22
C VAL A 371 -8.21 6.41 0.73
N VAL A 372 -8.87 7.38 0.10
CA VAL A 372 -8.63 7.73 -1.31
C VAL A 372 -7.23 8.28 -1.52
N ASP A 373 -6.77 9.19 -0.64
CA ASP A 373 -5.44 9.77 -0.75
C ASP A 373 -4.35 8.70 -0.59
N VAL A 374 -4.50 7.80 0.39
CA VAL A 374 -3.56 6.69 0.60
C VAL A 374 -3.56 5.74 -0.60
N SER A 375 -4.73 5.43 -1.16
CA SER A 375 -4.83 4.59 -2.36
C SER A 375 -4.16 5.24 -3.58
N ILE A 376 -4.33 6.56 -3.77
CA ILE A 376 -3.66 7.31 -4.85
C ILE A 376 -2.14 7.29 -4.66
N MET A 377 -1.65 7.56 -3.45
CA MET A 377 -0.21 7.50 -3.15
C MET A 377 0.37 6.11 -3.43
N GLN A 378 -0.38 5.04 -3.15
CA GLN A 378 0.04 3.68 -3.49
C GLN A 378 0.06 3.42 -5.00
N VAL A 379 -0.89 4.00 -5.76
CA VAL A 379 -0.86 3.93 -7.23
C VAL A 379 0.40 4.60 -7.77
N ASP A 380 0.76 5.77 -7.25
CA ASP A 380 2.00 6.45 -7.63
C ASP A 380 3.24 5.62 -7.27
N GLN A 381 3.26 4.99 -6.09
CA GLN A 381 4.31 4.07 -5.66
C GLN A 381 4.44 2.86 -6.61
N THR A 382 3.33 2.22 -6.96
CA THR A 382 3.30 1.02 -7.81
C THR A 382 3.72 1.35 -9.25
N ASN A 383 3.35 2.54 -9.75
CA ASN A 383 3.75 3.01 -11.08
C ASN A 383 5.19 3.56 -11.12
N GLY A 384 5.79 3.82 -9.97
CA GLY A 384 7.17 4.26 -9.80
C GLY A 384 8.18 3.12 -9.79
N ASP A 385 9.33 3.35 -9.20
CA ASP A 385 10.40 2.35 -9.04
C ASP A 385 10.30 1.58 -7.71
N GLY A 386 9.30 1.89 -6.86
CA GLY A 386 9.06 1.25 -5.56
C GLY A 386 10.14 1.53 -4.51
N SER A 387 11.12 2.40 -4.81
CA SER A 387 12.20 2.72 -3.87
C SER A 387 11.70 3.53 -2.68
N GLN A 388 12.44 3.47 -1.56
CA GLN A 388 12.15 4.32 -0.40
C GLN A 388 12.21 5.82 -0.77
N ALA A 389 13.12 6.24 -1.63
CA ALA A 389 13.19 7.62 -2.11
C ALA A 389 11.92 8.04 -2.85
N ALA A 390 11.34 7.15 -3.66
CA ALA A 390 10.06 7.42 -4.32
C ALA A 390 8.91 7.53 -3.31
N VAL A 391 8.87 6.70 -2.27
CA VAL A 391 7.89 6.80 -1.17
C VAL A 391 8.03 8.14 -0.44
N GLU A 392 9.25 8.56 -0.13
CA GLU A 392 9.55 9.86 0.50
C GLU A 392 9.04 11.03 -0.35
N ASP A 393 9.31 11.03 -1.65
CA ASP A 393 8.86 12.07 -2.58
C ASP A 393 7.33 12.12 -2.73
N ILE A 394 6.66 10.95 -2.82
CA ILE A 394 5.19 10.85 -2.89
C ILE A 394 4.56 11.47 -1.65
N VAL A 395 5.05 11.10 -0.46
CA VAL A 395 4.52 11.61 0.81
C VAL A 395 4.83 13.10 0.98
N ALA A 396 6.05 13.56 0.63
CA ALA A 396 6.40 14.97 0.68
C ALA A 396 5.48 15.82 -0.23
N LYS A 397 5.17 15.30 -1.42
CA LYS A 397 4.20 15.94 -2.32
C LYS A 397 2.80 16.00 -1.70
N TYR A 398 2.31 14.90 -1.13
CA TYR A 398 1.01 14.88 -0.45
C TYR A 398 0.95 15.91 0.68
N MET A 399 1.99 15.98 1.53
CA MET A 399 2.07 16.94 2.63
C MET A 399 2.11 18.39 2.13
N ALA A 400 2.78 18.67 1.01
CA ALA A 400 2.80 20.00 0.40
C ALA A 400 1.43 20.38 -0.17
N ASP A 401 0.77 19.46 -0.86
CA ASP A 401 -0.56 19.68 -1.44
C ASP A 401 -1.66 19.83 -0.36
N ASN A 402 -1.45 19.27 0.84
CA ASN A 402 -2.38 19.29 1.96
C ASN A 402 -1.81 20.07 3.19
N ARG A 403 -1.05 21.15 2.92
CA ARG A 403 -0.30 21.86 3.96
C ARG A 403 -1.15 22.30 5.17
N ASP A 404 -2.35 22.85 4.92
CA ASP A 404 -3.26 23.29 5.99
C ASP A 404 -3.69 22.13 6.91
N LEU A 405 -3.91 20.94 6.34
CA LEU A 405 -4.26 19.74 7.09
C LEU A 405 -3.07 19.27 7.95
N VAL A 406 -1.89 19.17 7.35
CA VAL A 406 -0.65 18.76 8.04
C VAL A 406 -0.31 19.75 9.17
N ASP A 407 -0.44 21.06 8.92
CA ASP A 407 -0.20 22.09 9.95
C ASP A 407 -1.23 22.02 11.09
N SER A 408 -2.48 21.63 10.77
CA SER A 408 -3.50 21.40 11.81
C SER A 408 -3.14 20.25 12.75
N TRP A 409 -2.53 19.18 12.24
CA TRP A 409 -2.02 18.08 13.06
C TRP A 409 -0.87 18.54 13.95
N LYS A 410 0.12 19.19 13.36
CA LYS A 410 1.30 19.70 14.10
C LYS A 410 0.94 20.71 15.18
N ALA A 411 -0.12 21.50 14.98
CA ALA A 411 -0.58 22.48 15.95
C ALA A 411 -0.99 21.85 17.30
N ILE A 412 -1.33 20.56 17.32
CA ILE A 412 -1.65 19.84 18.56
C ILE A 412 -0.42 19.74 19.47
N VAL A 413 0.77 19.59 18.89
CA VAL A 413 2.03 19.45 19.62
C VAL A 413 2.69 20.81 19.87
N THR A 414 2.48 21.78 18.98
CA THR A 414 3.13 23.11 19.09
C THR A 414 2.31 24.14 19.89
N GLY A 415 1.02 23.90 20.13
CA GLY A 415 0.12 24.75 20.94
C GLY A 415 -0.55 25.84 20.11
#